data_38c624f524c80b218c7d5ac07d9a7878
#
_entry.id   38c624f524c80b218c7d5ac07d9a7878
#
_cell.length_a   1.000
_cell.length_b   1.000
_cell.length_c   1.000
_cell.angle_alpha   90.00
_cell.angle_beta   90.00
_cell.angle_gamma   90.00
#
_symmetry.space_group_name_H-M   'P 1'
#
loop_
_entity.id
_entity.type
_entity.pdbx_description
1 polymer ?
#
loop_
_entity_poly.entity_id
_entity_poly.type
_entity_poly.pdbx_seq_one_letter_code
_entity_poly.pdbx_strand_id
1 'polypeptide(L)'
;MTGQFGAESVVSLLRNTHMDTKDEADLFVTINHKQKSVPKSVIVSLQSDLKWGSEDPKERLSALCSRLVKTLNSDPTSPFFQRFTVQGVVAKENQSLTMPEVVNGLNKSGLLGRTIHKSILSPGPFSAATDGQTIDRARRVLNGYFGKLREANPKRWEAARSAYISTNPGIRGQLLLIADVIKYHQVKEDIEPQLLDEDTLLKHVLRILQPVFEFIREADDAEIYDKFSRKFGDGGVREYADNLSELVMGKFTDFGSEDFKSRLAKRSDERVKQTHEDVIELSKDLNDYVFKVLKEKYGTSEGKSGQKVFWEQGVESQKIKQDAYSKMLQDGSKHPQEAYVDILGIKEIVTQKSNWHFFEDVFNIPMKGEPKGKAHYVGWLAKFNEIRRIPAHPSGARSYEEADYEFLKHIKFEFYRRRNAALGIKDPEQEP
;
A
#
# COMPACT_ATOMS: atom_id res chain seq x y z
N MET A 1 4.39 -41.33 -14.76
CA MET A 1 4.75 -41.18 -13.34
C MET A 1 5.60 -39.93 -13.21
N THR A 2 4.96 -38.80 -12.93
CA THR A 2 5.64 -37.52 -12.70
C THR A 2 5.73 -37.31 -11.18
N GLY A 3 6.90 -37.63 -10.61
CA GLY A 3 7.15 -37.49 -9.19
C GLY A 3 7.16 -35.99 -8.80
N GLN A 4 6.27 -35.61 -7.92
CA GLN A 4 6.34 -34.36 -7.17
C GLN A 4 7.53 -34.45 -6.19
N PHE A 5 8.62 -33.78 -6.51
CA PHE A 5 9.67 -33.52 -5.53
C PHE A 5 9.20 -32.36 -4.64
N GLY A 6 8.96 -32.62 -3.35
CA GLY A 6 8.62 -31.59 -2.37
C GLY A 6 9.81 -30.65 -2.12
N ALA A 7 9.54 -29.46 -1.56
CA ALA A 7 10.55 -28.45 -1.23
C ALA A 7 11.69 -28.98 -0.35
N GLU A 8 11.42 -29.96 0.50
CA GLU A 8 12.42 -30.66 1.33
C GLU A 8 13.45 -31.43 0.53
N SER A 9 13.06 -31.97 -0.64
CA SER A 9 13.98 -32.73 -1.51
C SER A 9 15.00 -31.82 -2.20
N VAL A 10 14.62 -30.58 -2.51
CA VAL A 10 15.50 -29.57 -3.13
C VAL A 10 16.53 -29.05 -2.15
N VAL A 11 16.12 -28.79 -0.90
CA VAL A 11 17.03 -28.38 0.20
C VAL A 11 18.01 -29.48 0.54
N SER A 12 17.62 -30.75 0.50
CA SER A 12 18.50 -31.90 0.74
C SER A 12 19.54 -32.10 -0.37
N LEU A 13 19.20 -31.78 -1.63
CA LEU A 13 20.14 -31.82 -2.77
C LEU A 13 21.19 -30.71 -2.70
N LEU A 14 20.81 -29.50 -2.25
CA LEU A 14 21.73 -28.38 -2.12
C LEU A 14 22.74 -28.57 -0.96
N ARG A 15 22.38 -29.28 0.10
CA ARG A 15 23.32 -29.61 1.21
C ARG A 15 24.48 -30.51 0.83
N ASN A 16 24.39 -31.20 -0.29
CA ASN A 16 25.48 -32.11 -0.76
C ASN A 16 26.43 -31.45 -1.78
N THR A 17 26.23 -30.20 -2.14
CA THR A 17 27.19 -29.42 -2.92
C THR A 17 27.99 -28.57 -1.95
N HIS A 18 29.32 -28.53 -2.02
CA HIS A 18 30.20 -27.69 -1.20
C HIS A 18 30.05 -26.18 -1.53
N MET A 19 28.82 -25.73 -1.68
CA MET A 19 28.49 -24.31 -1.89
C MET A 19 28.41 -23.62 -0.53
N ASP A 20 28.84 -22.36 -0.47
CA ASP A 20 28.61 -21.58 0.73
C ASP A 20 27.10 -21.21 0.86
N THR A 21 26.70 -20.81 2.04
CA THR A 21 25.28 -20.49 2.35
C THR A 21 24.73 -19.38 1.44
N LYS A 22 25.59 -18.49 0.92
CA LYS A 22 25.25 -17.41 0.03
C LYS A 22 24.96 -17.94 -1.38
N ASP A 23 25.83 -18.79 -1.90
CA ASP A 23 25.67 -19.43 -3.21
C ASP A 23 24.47 -20.37 -3.24
N GLU A 24 24.21 -21.12 -2.15
CA GLU A 24 23.02 -21.96 -2.00
C GLU A 24 21.72 -21.14 -2.09
N ALA A 25 21.68 -19.97 -1.45
CA ALA A 25 20.52 -19.14 -1.43
C ALA A 25 20.32 -18.37 -2.75
N ASP A 26 21.39 -17.92 -3.41
CA ASP A 26 21.32 -17.31 -4.76
C ASP A 26 20.85 -18.33 -5.80
N LEU A 27 21.32 -19.58 -5.70
CA LEU A 27 20.86 -20.68 -6.56
C LEU A 27 19.40 -21.02 -6.29
N PHE A 28 18.97 -21.07 -5.02
CA PHE A 28 17.57 -21.27 -4.62
C PHE A 28 16.65 -20.19 -5.18
N VAL A 29 17.02 -18.92 -5.07
CA VAL A 29 16.28 -17.80 -5.64
C VAL A 29 16.21 -17.91 -7.17
N THR A 30 17.31 -18.25 -7.82
CA THR A 30 17.41 -18.36 -9.29
C THR A 30 16.56 -19.52 -9.84
N ILE A 31 16.63 -20.69 -9.21
CA ILE A 31 15.85 -21.89 -9.61
C ILE A 31 14.35 -21.62 -9.45
N ASN A 32 13.96 -21.03 -8.34
CA ASN A 32 12.55 -20.76 -8.03
C ASN A 32 11.96 -19.61 -8.85
N HIS A 33 12.77 -18.66 -9.30
CA HIS A 33 12.31 -17.59 -10.20
C HIS A 33 11.88 -18.12 -11.58
N LYS A 34 12.36 -19.30 -11.98
CA LYS A 34 12.05 -19.95 -13.26
C LYS A 34 10.88 -20.93 -13.21
N GLN A 35 10.50 -21.47 -12.04
CA GLN A 35 9.51 -22.54 -11.93
C GLN A 35 8.20 -22.18 -11.20
N LYS A 36 8.26 -21.43 -10.12
CA LYS A 36 7.12 -20.84 -9.39
C LYS A 36 7.66 -19.63 -8.64
N SER A 37 6.98 -18.50 -8.69
CA SER A 37 7.46 -17.31 -7.98
C SER A 37 7.65 -17.59 -6.50
N VAL A 38 8.90 -17.53 -6.03
CA VAL A 38 9.21 -17.58 -4.59
C VAL A 38 8.42 -16.44 -3.92
N PRO A 39 7.74 -16.72 -2.83
CA PRO A 39 7.03 -15.68 -2.09
C PRO A 39 7.94 -14.50 -1.75
N LYS A 40 7.47 -13.29 -2.00
CA LYS A 40 8.23 -12.05 -1.70
C LYS A 40 8.73 -12.01 -0.23
N SER A 41 7.96 -12.56 0.71
CA SER A 41 8.33 -12.66 2.12
C SER A 41 9.57 -13.54 2.35
N VAL A 42 9.70 -14.63 1.61
CA VAL A 42 10.89 -15.51 1.66
C VAL A 42 12.10 -14.81 1.06
N ILE A 43 11.94 -14.17 -0.09
CA ILE A 43 13.01 -13.39 -0.73
C ILE A 43 13.52 -12.29 0.23
N VAL A 44 12.63 -11.51 0.81
CA VAL A 44 12.97 -10.45 1.77
C VAL A 44 13.65 -11.04 3.01
N SER A 45 13.20 -12.18 3.49
CA SER A 45 13.84 -12.87 4.62
C SER A 45 15.26 -13.31 4.29
N LEU A 46 15.51 -13.85 3.10
CA LEU A 46 16.85 -14.27 2.67
C LEU A 46 17.77 -13.09 2.40
N GLN A 47 17.27 -11.98 1.88
CA GLN A 47 18.05 -10.77 1.60
C GLN A 47 18.84 -10.26 2.82
N SER A 48 18.29 -10.40 4.03
CA SER A 48 18.98 -9.99 5.26
C SER A 48 20.29 -10.74 5.52
N ASP A 49 20.40 -11.96 5.03
CA ASP A 49 21.56 -12.81 5.25
C ASP A 49 22.50 -12.80 4.04
N LEU A 50 21.92 -12.83 2.83
CA LEU A 50 22.67 -12.84 1.57
C LEU A 50 23.36 -11.51 1.25
N LYS A 51 22.71 -10.41 1.59
CA LYS A 51 23.18 -9.06 1.24
C LYS A 51 23.73 -8.28 2.42
N TRP A 52 23.95 -8.97 3.53
CA TRP A 52 24.60 -8.38 4.71
C TRP A 52 26.04 -8.04 4.40
N GLY A 53 26.43 -6.78 4.61
CA GLY A 53 27.77 -6.29 4.29
C GLY A 53 28.03 -6.10 2.79
N SER A 54 26.99 -6.13 1.92
CA SER A 54 27.15 -5.82 0.51
C SER A 54 27.75 -4.43 0.32
N GLU A 55 28.66 -4.30 -0.64
CA GLU A 55 29.22 -3.01 -1.07
C GLU A 55 28.21 -2.17 -1.86
N ASP A 56 27.19 -2.81 -2.46
CA ASP A 56 26.08 -2.08 -3.12
C ASP A 56 25.18 -1.40 -2.06
N PRO A 57 25.09 -0.05 -2.09
CA PRO A 57 24.34 0.71 -1.09
C PRO A 57 22.85 0.34 -0.98
N LYS A 58 22.24 -0.02 -2.12
CA LYS A 58 20.83 -0.41 -2.18
C LYS A 58 20.61 -1.78 -1.57
N GLU A 59 21.50 -2.71 -1.87
CA GLU A 59 21.45 -4.06 -1.29
C GLU A 59 21.71 -4.03 0.20
N ARG A 60 22.73 -3.28 0.65
CA ARG A 60 23.05 -3.09 2.06
C ARG A 60 21.88 -2.48 2.83
N LEU A 61 21.24 -1.42 2.32
CA LEU A 61 20.07 -0.81 2.94
C LEU A 61 18.90 -1.81 3.02
N SER A 62 18.67 -2.57 1.96
CA SER A 62 17.63 -3.61 1.94
C SER A 62 17.89 -4.70 2.98
N ALA A 63 19.15 -5.11 3.14
CA ALA A 63 19.56 -6.08 4.16
C ALA A 63 19.35 -5.54 5.58
N LEU A 64 19.75 -4.28 5.84
CA LEU A 64 19.50 -3.61 7.12
C LEU A 64 18.02 -3.57 7.48
N CYS A 65 17.16 -3.11 6.55
CA CYS A 65 15.71 -3.08 6.78
C CYS A 65 15.13 -4.47 7.04
N SER A 66 15.56 -5.48 6.28
CA SER A 66 15.09 -6.87 6.42
C SER A 66 15.53 -7.47 7.75
N ARG A 67 16.79 -7.22 8.15
CA ARG A 67 17.33 -7.70 9.45
C ARG A 67 16.59 -7.06 10.61
N LEU A 68 16.35 -5.75 10.56
CA LEU A 68 15.58 -5.06 11.59
C LEU A 68 14.17 -5.66 11.74
N VAL A 69 13.45 -5.90 10.65
CA VAL A 69 12.11 -6.51 10.71
C VAL A 69 12.15 -7.92 11.29
N LYS A 70 13.15 -8.74 10.91
CA LYS A 70 13.36 -10.07 11.54
C LYS A 70 13.57 -9.95 13.06
N THR A 71 14.45 -9.03 13.48
CA THR A 71 14.75 -8.80 14.89
C THR A 71 13.51 -8.36 15.68
N LEU A 72 12.73 -7.41 15.13
CA LEU A 72 11.47 -6.98 15.74
C LEU A 72 10.45 -8.12 15.88
N ASN A 73 10.37 -9.01 14.89
CA ASN A 73 9.44 -10.15 14.93
C ASN A 73 9.87 -11.27 15.90
N SER A 74 11.16 -11.43 16.14
CA SER A 74 11.71 -12.48 17.00
C SER A 74 11.95 -12.05 18.47
N ASP A 75 11.96 -10.75 18.75
CA ASP A 75 12.15 -10.20 20.10
C ASP A 75 10.83 -10.31 20.91
N PRO A 76 10.79 -11.14 21.98
CA PRO A 76 9.57 -11.32 22.80
C PRO A 76 9.07 -10.02 23.46
N THR A 77 9.94 -9.03 23.63
CA THR A 77 9.59 -7.73 24.23
C THR A 77 9.03 -6.75 23.21
N SER A 78 9.18 -7.04 21.92
CA SER A 78 8.74 -6.19 20.82
C SER A 78 7.22 -6.20 20.68
N PRO A 79 6.59 -5.02 20.42
CA PRO A 79 5.20 -4.95 19.99
C PRO A 79 4.91 -5.74 18.69
N PHE A 80 5.97 -6.07 17.94
CA PHE A 80 5.89 -6.81 16.68
C PHE A 80 6.11 -8.32 16.84
N PHE A 81 6.31 -8.81 18.06
CA PHE A 81 6.60 -10.22 18.30
C PHE A 81 5.54 -11.13 17.66
N GLN A 82 5.97 -11.99 16.73
CA GLN A 82 5.14 -12.94 15.99
C GLN A 82 3.92 -12.35 15.26
N ARG A 83 3.96 -11.06 14.85
CA ARG A 83 2.85 -10.40 14.15
C ARG A 83 2.93 -10.48 12.62
N PHE A 84 4.01 -11.04 12.08
CA PHE A 84 4.19 -11.15 10.64
C PHE A 84 3.63 -12.47 10.11
N THR A 85 2.87 -12.38 9.01
CA THR A 85 2.35 -13.56 8.32
C THR A 85 3.48 -14.31 7.62
N VAL A 86 3.45 -15.62 7.72
CA VAL A 86 4.31 -16.53 6.96
C VAL A 86 3.47 -17.11 5.81
N GLN A 87 3.96 -16.98 4.59
CA GLN A 87 3.24 -17.48 3.42
C GLN A 87 3.16 -19.01 3.45
N GLY A 88 1.97 -19.55 3.16
CA GLY A 88 1.70 -20.98 3.24
C GLY A 88 1.23 -21.46 4.62
N VAL A 89 1.23 -20.58 5.62
CA VAL A 89 0.68 -20.85 6.95
C VAL A 89 -0.59 -20.04 7.15
N VAL A 90 -1.61 -20.64 7.73
CA VAL A 90 -2.84 -19.90 8.09
C VAL A 90 -2.47 -18.80 9.09
N ALA A 91 -2.73 -17.56 8.69
CA ALA A 91 -2.43 -16.42 9.54
C ALA A 91 -3.29 -16.43 10.80
N LYS A 92 -2.66 -16.22 11.96
CA LYS A 92 -3.40 -15.99 13.21
C LYS A 92 -4.09 -14.62 13.15
N GLU A 93 -5.12 -14.41 13.95
CA GLU A 93 -5.91 -13.17 13.96
C GLU A 93 -5.06 -11.91 14.17
N ASN A 94 -4.04 -11.98 15.01
CA ASN A 94 -3.11 -10.88 15.29
C ASN A 94 -1.98 -10.75 14.25
N GLN A 95 -1.86 -11.65 13.27
CA GLN A 95 -0.87 -11.59 12.19
C GLN A 95 -1.40 -10.79 11.01
N SER A 96 -1.24 -9.48 11.06
CA SER A 96 -1.71 -8.53 10.04
C SER A 96 -0.61 -7.93 9.18
N LEU A 97 0.65 -8.20 9.52
CA LEU A 97 1.83 -7.60 8.89
C LEU A 97 2.50 -8.56 7.91
N THR A 98 3.13 -8.01 6.88
CA THR A 98 4.01 -8.73 5.98
C THR A 98 5.40 -8.11 5.98
N MET A 99 6.46 -8.92 5.97
CA MET A 99 7.83 -8.42 5.95
C MET A 99 8.11 -7.47 4.79
N PRO A 100 7.72 -7.77 3.53
CA PRO A 100 7.97 -6.88 2.40
C PRO A 100 7.38 -5.48 2.57
N GLU A 101 6.18 -5.38 3.14
CA GLU A 101 5.52 -4.08 3.33
C GLU A 101 6.22 -3.24 4.40
N VAL A 102 6.60 -3.83 5.53
CA VAL A 102 7.30 -3.09 6.59
C VAL A 102 8.73 -2.73 6.16
N VAL A 103 9.43 -3.61 5.46
CA VAL A 103 10.73 -3.30 4.83
C VAL A 103 10.60 -2.13 3.84
N ASN A 104 9.57 -2.12 3.01
CA ASN A 104 9.29 -1.00 2.10
C ASN A 104 9.02 0.30 2.88
N GLY A 105 8.28 0.23 3.99
CA GLY A 105 8.05 1.37 4.88
C GLY A 105 9.34 1.94 5.47
N LEU A 106 10.23 1.09 5.95
CA LEU A 106 11.55 1.48 6.47
C LEU A 106 12.42 2.13 5.38
N ASN A 107 12.47 1.53 4.18
CA ASN A 107 13.20 2.11 3.05
C ASN A 107 12.67 3.51 2.68
N LYS A 108 11.35 3.68 2.61
CA LYS A 108 10.72 4.96 2.23
C LYS A 108 10.83 6.03 3.29
N SER A 109 10.78 5.65 4.56
CA SER A 109 10.97 6.60 5.66
C SER A 109 12.39 7.18 5.71
N GLY A 110 13.39 6.42 5.25
CA GLY A 110 14.80 6.81 5.32
C GLY A 110 15.37 6.80 6.72
N LEU A 111 14.69 6.18 7.69
CA LEU A 111 15.15 6.12 9.08
C LEU A 111 16.50 5.42 9.25
N LEU A 112 16.79 4.39 8.45
CA LEU A 112 18.07 3.69 8.44
C LEU A 112 19.07 4.27 7.42
N GLY A 113 18.60 5.09 6.49
CA GLY A 113 19.39 5.69 5.43
C GLY A 113 18.64 5.79 4.12
N ARG A 114 19.30 6.41 3.13
CA ARG A 114 18.77 6.56 1.76
C ARG A 114 19.90 6.37 0.75
N THR A 115 19.59 5.78 -0.38
CA THR A 115 20.54 5.73 -1.51
C THR A 115 20.47 7.01 -2.33
N ILE A 116 21.61 7.71 -2.47
CA ILE A 116 21.77 8.90 -3.29
C ILE A 116 22.44 8.47 -4.59
N HIS A 117 21.88 8.89 -5.73
CA HIS A 117 22.39 8.56 -7.07
C HIS A 117 22.64 7.05 -7.31
N LYS A 118 21.95 6.18 -6.57
CA LYS A 118 22.09 4.70 -6.61
C LYS A 118 23.46 4.14 -6.17
N SER A 119 24.39 4.98 -5.79
CA SER A 119 25.79 4.58 -5.52
C SER A 119 26.31 4.99 -4.13
N ILE A 120 25.58 5.78 -3.38
CA ILE A 120 26.00 6.26 -2.06
C ILE A 120 24.87 5.98 -1.05
N LEU A 121 25.21 5.33 0.06
CA LEU A 121 24.30 5.21 1.19
C LEU A 121 24.49 6.43 2.11
N SER A 122 23.50 7.33 2.13
CA SER A 122 23.44 8.41 3.09
C SER A 122 22.87 7.90 4.40
N PRO A 123 23.53 8.14 5.54
CA PRO A 123 23.04 7.71 6.86
C PRO A 123 21.67 8.30 7.19
N GLY A 124 20.81 7.52 7.81
CA GLY A 124 19.54 7.97 8.36
C GLY A 124 19.64 8.37 9.83
N PRO A 125 18.53 8.85 10.41
CA PRO A 125 18.50 9.26 11.83
C PRO A 125 18.88 8.16 12.83
N PHE A 126 18.65 6.89 12.47
CA PHE A 126 18.96 5.75 13.32
C PHE A 126 20.35 5.14 13.03
N SER A 127 21.09 5.69 12.08
CA SER A 127 22.42 5.19 11.76
C SER A 127 23.37 5.34 12.95
N ALA A 128 24.23 4.33 13.14
CA ALA A 128 25.29 4.27 14.12
C ALA A 128 26.61 3.83 13.44
N ALA A 129 27.67 3.68 14.21
CA ALA A 129 29.00 3.41 13.67
C ALA A 129 29.09 2.10 12.88
N THR A 130 28.29 1.10 13.24
CA THR A 130 28.22 -0.20 12.53
C THR A 130 26.77 -0.57 12.19
N ASP A 131 26.59 -1.48 11.21
CA ASP A 131 25.30 -2.01 10.83
C ASP A 131 24.58 -2.70 12.01
N GLY A 132 25.32 -3.43 12.86
CA GLY A 132 24.77 -4.04 14.05
C GLY A 132 24.24 -3.01 15.05
N GLN A 133 25.04 -1.99 15.35
CA GLN A 133 24.62 -0.88 16.22
C GLN A 133 23.43 -0.10 15.63
N THR A 134 23.38 0.08 14.31
CA THR A 134 22.24 0.68 13.63
C THR A 134 20.96 -0.13 13.85
N ILE A 135 21.02 -1.45 13.74
CA ILE A 135 19.87 -2.34 14.01
C ILE A 135 19.44 -2.25 15.49
N ASP A 136 20.38 -2.31 16.43
CA ASP A 136 20.06 -2.24 17.87
C ASP A 136 19.42 -0.90 18.24
N ARG A 137 19.99 0.20 17.75
CA ARG A 137 19.43 1.54 17.92
C ARG A 137 18.02 1.65 17.36
N ALA A 138 17.83 1.27 16.10
CA ALA A 138 16.53 1.30 15.45
C ALA A 138 15.50 0.44 16.20
N ARG A 139 15.88 -0.75 16.62
CA ARG A 139 15.04 -1.66 17.40
C ARG A 139 14.58 -1.03 18.71
N ARG A 140 15.49 -0.41 19.48
CA ARG A 140 15.14 0.25 20.75
C ARG A 140 14.17 1.39 20.55
N VAL A 141 14.44 2.31 19.61
CA VAL A 141 13.57 3.46 19.35
C VAL A 141 12.19 3.01 18.82
N LEU A 142 12.14 2.07 17.87
CA LEU A 142 10.88 1.57 17.33
C LEU A 142 10.09 0.77 18.36
N ASN A 143 10.72 -0.10 19.15
CA ASN A 143 10.03 -0.82 20.23
C ASN A 143 9.47 0.13 21.28
N GLY A 144 10.20 1.20 21.63
CA GLY A 144 9.73 2.22 22.56
C GLY A 144 8.51 2.97 22.00
N TYR A 145 8.60 3.43 20.75
CA TYR A 145 7.49 4.14 20.11
C TYR A 145 6.24 3.26 19.95
N PHE A 146 6.37 2.10 19.31
CA PHE A 146 5.22 1.21 19.07
C PHE A 146 4.71 0.57 20.36
N GLY A 147 5.56 0.46 21.39
CA GLY A 147 5.16 0.11 22.74
C GLY A 147 4.18 1.14 23.32
N LYS A 148 4.52 2.43 23.21
CA LYS A 148 3.62 3.52 23.62
C LYS A 148 2.34 3.58 22.80
N LEU A 149 2.42 3.32 21.52
CA LEU A 149 1.24 3.24 20.66
C LEU A 149 0.30 2.09 21.07
N ARG A 150 0.85 0.91 21.39
CA ARG A 150 0.12 -0.23 21.93
C ARG A 150 -0.50 0.09 23.29
N GLU A 151 0.24 0.74 24.18
CA GLU A 151 -0.24 1.16 25.51
C GLU A 151 -1.39 2.17 25.41
N ALA A 152 -1.40 3.05 24.41
CA ALA A 152 -2.47 4.03 24.20
C ALA A 152 -3.84 3.34 23.99
N ASN A 153 -3.88 2.25 23.21
CA ASN A 153 -5.10 1.42 23.09
C ASN A 153 -4.74 -0.03 22.75
N PRO A 154 -4.52 -0.89 23.77
CA PRO A 154 -4.14 -2.28 23.56
C PRO A 154 -5.18 -3.07 22.75
N LYS A 155 -6.47 -2.81 22.95
CA LYS A 155 -7.54 -3.50 22.21
C LYS A 155 -7.45 -3.21 20.70
N ARG A 156 -7.27 -1.93 20.32
CA ARG A 156 -7.09 -1.55 18.91
C ARG A 156 -5.81 -2.09 18.32
N TRP A 157 -4.74 -2.15 19.10
CA TRP A 157 -3.49 -2.75 18.65
C TRP A 157 -3.66 -4.23 18.31
N GLU A 158 -4.34 -4.99 19.18
CA GLU A 158 -4.58 -6.42 18.98
C GLU A 158 -5.68 -6.70 17.92
N ALA A 159 -6.65 -5.82 17.77
CA ALA A 159 -7.69 -5.92 16.74
C ALA A 159 -7.13 -5.81 15.30
N ALA A 160 -5.87 -5.42 15.14
CA ALA A 160 -5.11 -5.45 13.89
C ALA A 160 -5.88 -4.87 12.69
N ARG A 161 -6.47 -5.74 11.86
CA ARG A 161 -7.12 -5.34 10.60
C ARG A 161 -8.35 -4.46 10.80
N SER A 162 -9.14 -4.69 11.84
CA SER A 162 -10.37 -3.95 12.07
C SER A 162 -10.16 -2.57 12.69
N ALA A 163 -8.99 -2.34 13.32
CA ALA A 163 -8.63 -1.06 13.93
C ALA A 163 -7.60 -0.25 13.13
N TYR A 164 -7.08 -0.76 12.02
CA TYR A 164 -6.19 -0.09 11.06
C TYR A 164 -4.83 0.37 11.60
N ILE A 165 -4.55 0.27 12.90
CA ILE A 165 -3.35 0.83 13.54
C ILE A 165 -2.14 -0.09 13.33
N SER A 166 -2.27 -1.38 13.64
CA SER A 166 -1.22 -2.39 13.49
C SER A 166 -1.34 -3.18 12.19
N THR A 167 -1.67 -2.49 11.10
CA THR A 167 -1.73 -3.01 9.73
C THR A 167 -0.52 -2.56 8.91
N ASN A 168 -0.29 -3.16 7.75
CA ASN A 168 0.79 -2.71 6.86
C ASN A 168 0.73 -1.20 6.56
N PRO A 169 -0.41 -0.61 6.12
CA PRO A 169 -0.50 0.84 5.93
C PRO A 169 -0.28 1.61 7.23
N GLY A 170 -0.84 1.14 8.36
CA GLY A 170 -0.68 1.79 9.66
C GLY A 170 0.78 1.88 10.10
N ILE A 171 1.51 0.75 10.10
CA ILE A 171 2.93 0.73 10.46
C ILE A 171 3.77 1.57 9.50
N ARG A 172 3.53 1.48 8.19
CA ARG A 172 4.25 2.27 7.19
C ARG A 172 4.00 3.77 7.36
N GLY A 173 2.75 4.17 7.61
CA GLY A 173 2.38 5.57 7.88
C GLY A 173 3.05 6.10 9.14
N GLN A 174 3.08 5.31 10.21
CA GLN A 174 3.79 5.64 11.46
C GLN A 174 5.31 5.80 11.24
N LEU A 175 5.94 4.95 10.43
CA LEU A 175 7.37 5.08 10.11
C LEU A 175 7.67 6.38 9.35
N LEU A 176 6.79 6.80 8.43
CA LEU A 176 6.91 8.10 7.76
C LEU A 176 6.75 9.25 8.74
N LEU A 177 5.76 9.19 9.64
CA LEU A 177 5.53 10.21 10.64
C LEU A 177 6.73 10.35 11.60
N ILE A 178 7.32 9.24 12.07
CA ILE A 178 8.54 9.28 12.89
C ILE A 178 9.66 10.03 12.17
N ALA A 179 9.86 9.76 10.88
CA ALA A 179 10.87 10.44 10.08
C ALA A 179 10.58 11.95 9.95
N ASP A 180 9.30 12.31 9.73
CA ASP A 180 8.89 13.73 9.66
C ASP A 180 9.07 14.43 11.01
N VAL A 181 8.82 13.78 12.14
CA VAL A 181 9.06 14.32 13.50
C VAL A 181 10.55 14.53 13.76
N ILE A 182 11.39 13.57 13.41
CA ILE A 182 12.84 13.71 13.59
C ILE A 182 13.37 14.87 12.73
N LYS A 183 12.89 14.98 11.48
CA LYS A 183 13.24 16.11 10.61
C LYS A 183 12.77 17.46 11.18
N TYR A 184 11.60 17.49 11.80
CA TYR A 184 11.10 18.68 12.49
C TYR A 184 12.06 19.11 13.61
N HIS A 185 12.54 18.19 14.45
CA HIS A 185 13.53 18.48 15.48
C HIS A 185 14.86 18.95 14.91
N GLN A 186 15.35 18.34 13.83
CA GLN A 186 16.58 18.77 13.16
C GLN A 186 16.49 20.23 12.69
N VAL A 187 15.36 20.62 12.11
CA VAL A 187 15.19 21.97 11.54
C VAL A 187 14.88 23.03 12.62
N LYS A 188 14.10 22.67 13.64
CA LYS A 188 13.59 23.64 14.63
C LYS A 188 14.44 23.73 15.88
N GLU A 189 15.03 22.64 16.29
CA GLU A 189 15.77 22.55 17.57
C GLU A 189 17.26 22.33 17.33
N ASP A 190 17.72 22.32 16.08
CA ASP A 190 19.12 22.06 15.66
C ASP A 190 19.68 20.76 16.27
N ILE A 191 18.84 19.74 16.32
CA ILE A 191 19.20 18.45 16.92
C ILE A 191 19.79 17.53 15.85
N GLU A 192 20.99 17.01 16.12
CA GLU A 192 21.62 15.95 15.34
C GLU A 192 21.20 14.57 15.88
N PRO A 193 20.24 13.87 15.27
CA PRO A 193 19.67 12.65 15.82
C PRO A 193 20.71 11.54 16.08
N GLN A 194 21.73 11.45 15.25
CA GLN A 194 22.79 10.43 15.36
C GLN A 194 23.66 10.63 16.61
N LEU A 195 23.72 11.85 17.17
CA LEU A 195 24.51 12.18 18.36
C LEU A 195 23.74 11.92 19.65
N LEU A 196 22.42 11.76 19.59
CA LEU A 196 21.60 11.43 20.76
C LEU A 196 21.67 9.93 21.09
N ASP A 197 21.61 9.58 22.37
CA ASP A 197 21.28 8.23 22.79
C ASP A 197 19.80 7.88 22.42
N GLU A 198 19.49 6.60 22.41
CA GLU A 198 18.19 6.08 21.98
C GLU A 198 17.02 6.57 22.84
N ASP A 199 17.22 6.67 24.16
CA ASP A 199 16.18 7.10 25.10
C ASP A 199 15.89 8.58 24.95
N THR A 200 16.90 9.39 24.74
CA THR A 200 16.77 10.83 24.48
C THR A 200 16.08 11.06 23.14
N LEU A 201 16.51 10.39 22.08
CA LEU A 201 15.83 10.47 20.77
C LEU A 201 14.38 10.01 20.87
N LEU A 202 14.09 8.91 21.56
CA LEU A 202 12.73 8.44 21.78
C LEU A 202 11.87 9.47 22.54
N LYS A 203 12.40 10.10 23.59
CA LYS A 203 11.70 11.17 24.33
C LYS A 203 11.30 12.33 23.43
N HIS A 204 12.20 12.79 22.56
CA HIS A 204 11.90 13.84 21.58
C HIS A 204 10.74 13.41 20.64
N VAL A 205 10.81 12.21 20.09
CA VAL A 205 9.75 11.67 19.20
C VAL A 205 8.41 11.59 19.94
N LEU A 206 8.39 10.99 21.16
CA LEU A 206 7.16 10.82 21.93
C LEU A 206 6.52 12.15 22.34
N ARG A 207 7.31 13.18 22.64
CA ARG A 207 6.82 14.51 23.00
C ARG A 207 5.94 15.12 21.90
N ILE A 208 6.40 15.04 20.65
CA ILE A 208 5.67 15.59 19.50
C ILE A 208 4.47 14.73 19.14
N LEU A 209 4.57 13.41 19.31
CA LEU A 209 3.53 12.45 18.92
C LEU A 209 2.44 12.20 19.99
N GLN A 210 2.50 12.94 21.10
CA GLN A 210 1.48 12.86 22.14
C GLN A 210 0.03 13.01 21.62
N PRO A 211 -0.30 13.96 20.70
CA PRO A 211 -1.66 14.09 20.16
C PRO A 211 -2.13 12.83 19.42
N VAL A 212 -1.22 12.08 18.79
CA VAL A 212 -1.55 10.83 18.12
C VAL A 212 -1.96 9.76 19.14
N PHE A 213 -1.22 9.63 20.25
CA PHE A 213 -1.58 8.67 21.31
C PHE A 213 -2.89 9.03 22.00
N GLU A 214 -3.14 10.32 22.22
CA GLU A 214 -4.39 10.83 22.77
C GLU A 214 -5.55 10.49 21.84
N PHE A 215 -5.45 10.79 20.56
CA PHE A 215 -6.46 10.45 19.55
C PHE A 215 -6.74 8.93 19.49
N ILE A 216 -5.70 8.10 19.41
CA ILE A 216 -5.87 6.63 19.34
C ILE A 216 -6.55 6.07 20.59
N ARG A 217 -6.34 6.69 21.74
CA ARG A 217 -6.98 6.30 23.01
C ARG A 217 -8.43 6.72 23.07
N GLU A 218 -8.78 7.90 22.60
CA GLU A 218 -10.05 8.58 22.87
C GLU A 218 -11.04 8.50 21.70
N ALA A 219 -10.56 8.44 20.45
CA ALA A 219 -11.40 8.39 19.27
C ALA A 219 -12.32 7.16 19.27
N ASP A 220 -13.52 7.33 18.80
CA ASP A 220 -14.44 6.22 18.57
C ASP A 220 -14.08 5.40 17.32
N ASP A 221 -14.82 4.33 17.06
CA ASP A 221 -14.51 3.44 15.93
C ASP A 221 -14.88 4.06 14.59
N ALA A 222 -15.83 4.99 14.54
CA ALA A 222 -16.20 5.70 13.31
C ALA A 222 -15.10 6.70 12.92
N GLU A 223 -14.55 7.44 13.89
CA GLU A 223 -13.43 8.36 13.66
C GLU A 223 -12.15 7.64 13.18
N ILE A 224 -11.84 6.49 13.80
CA ILE A 224 -10.71 5.63 13.37
C ILE A 224 -10.96 5.09 11.96
N TYR A 225 -12.18 4.65 11.67
CA TYR A 225 -12.55 4.16 10.35
C TYR A 225 -12.39 5.26 9.28
N ASP A 226 -12.92 6.44 9.53
CA ASP A 226 -12.87 7.57 8.60
C ASP A 226 -11.42 7.96 8.27
N LYS A 227 -10.59 8.13 9.30
CA LYS A 227 -9.20 8.55 9.11
C LYS A 227 -8.28 7.47 8.52
N PHE A 228 -8.47 6.19 8.85
CA PHE A 228 -7.46 5.16 8.63
C PHE A 228 -7.90 3.98 7.80
N SER A 229 -9.19 3.85 7.47
CA SER A 229 -9.66 2.79 6.58
C SER A 229 -9.26 3.03 5.13
N ARG A 230 -9.27 1.97 4.32
CA ARG A 230 -9.09 2.03 2.85
C ARG A 230 -7.81 2.71 2.36
N LYS A 231 -6.76 2.75 3.19
CA LYS A 231 -5.47 3.34 2.86
C LYS A 231 -4.57 2.30 2.20
N PHE A 232 -4.78 2.02 0.90
CA PHE A 232 -4.05 1.01 0.15
C PHE A 232 -2.92 1.62 -0.70
N GLY A 233 -1.87 0.84 -0.90
CA GLY A 233 -0.72 1.25 -1.70
C GLY A 233 0.05 2.42 -1.09
N ASP A 234 1.00 2.96 -1.83
CA ASP A 234 1.89 4.02 -1.33
C ASP A 234 1.16 5.34 -1.05
N GLY A 235 0.16 5.65 -1.86
CA GLY A 235 -0.65 6.83 -1.66
C GLY A 235 -1.51 6.77 -0.42
N GLY A 236 -2.17 5.64 -0.19
CA GLY A 236 -2.92 5.43 1.05
C GLY A 236 -2.04 5.48 2.30
N VAL A 237 -0.82 4.94 2.22
CA VAL A 237 0.17 5.05 3.30
C VAL A 237 0.56 6.51 3.56
N ARG A 238 0.74 7.32 2.50
CA ARG A 238 1.06 8.73 2.68
C ARG A 238 -0.12 9.50 3.26
N GLU A 239 -1.32 9.25 2.77
CA GLU A 239 -2.53 9.85 3.34
C GLU A 239 -2.72 9.47 4.81
N TYR A 240 -2.43 8.21 5.17
CA TYR A 240 -2.40 7.77 6.57
C TYR A 240 -1.42 8.60 7.40
N ALA A 241 -0.20 8.80 6.91
CA ALA A 241 0.81 9.62 7.58
C ALA A 241 0.39 11.10 7.65
N ASP A 242 -0.20 11.65 6.59
CA ASP A 242 -0.69 13.01 6.56
C ASP A 242 -1.84 13.22 7.59
N ASN A 243 -2.76 12.27 7.72
CA ASN A 243 -3.83 12.32 8.73
C ASN A 243 -3.29 12.31 10.16
N LEU A 244 -2.22 11.56 10.41
CA LEU A 244 -1.51 11.61 11.70
C LEU A 244 -0.78 12.95 11.91
N SER A 245 -0.16 13.49 10.85
CA SER A 245 0.52 14.78 10.88
C SER A 245 -0.45 15.93 11.17
N GLU A 246 -1.68 15.86 10.70
CA GLU A 246 -2.75 16.81 11.02
C GLU A 246 -3.07 16.80 12.52
N LEU A 247 -3.12 15.64 13.17
CA LEU A 247 -3.30 15.55 14.63
C LEU A 247 -2.14 16.24 15.39
N VAL A 248 -0.91 16.03 14.92
CA VAL A 248 0.27 16.70 15.51
C VAL A 248 0.21 18.20 15.31
N MET A 249 -0.14 18.66 14.10
CA MET A 249 -0.23 20.07 13.76
C MET A 249 -1.32 20.80 14.58
N GLY A 250 -2.35 20.09 15.01
CA GLY A 250 -3.37 20.65 15.92
C GLY A 250 -2.80 21.17 17.24
N LYS A 251 -1.66 20.62 17.71
CA LYS A 251 -0.94 21.06 18.92
C LYS A 251 0.34 21.83 18.61
N PHE A 252 1.02 21.44 17.55
CA PHE A 252 2.28 22.03 17.08
C PHE A 252 2.04 22.66 15.71
N THR A 253 1.53 23.89 15.67
CA THR A 253 1.01 24.57 14.45
C THR A 253 2.07 24.78 13.36
N ASP A 254 3.35 24.75 13.72
CA ASP A 254 4.47 24.87 12.80
C ASP A 254 5.02 23.49 12.33
N PHE A 255 4.44 22.39 12.83
CA PHE A 255 4.81 21.04 12.41
C PHE A 255 4.50 20.78 10.95
N GLY A 256 5.34 19.97 10.32
CA GLY A 256 5.18 19.49 8.95
C GLY A 256 6.04 20.21 7.92
N SER A 257 6.40 19.48 6.88
CA SER A 257 7.15 20.01 5.74
C SER A 257 6.28 20.93 4.88
N GLU A 258 6.89 21.77 4.06
CA GLU A 258 6.18 22.59 3.07
C GLU A 258 5.36 21.73 2.09
N ASP A 259 5.86 20.56 1.72
CA ASP A 259 5.12 19.60 0.89
C ASP A 259 3.85 19.09 1.59
N PHE A 260 3.92 18.78 2.90
CA PHE A 260 2.76 18.39 3.69
C PHE A 260 1.76 19.53 3.80
N LYS A 261 2.22 20.74 4.15
CA LYS A 261 1.37 21.93 4.25
C LYS A 261 0.71 22.27 2.91
N SER A 262 1.46 22.14 1.81
CA SER A 262 0.94 22.32 0.46
C SER A 262 -0.14 21.30 0.14
N ARG A 263 0.04 20.01 0.48
CA ARG A 263 -1.00 18.99 0.31
C ARG A 263 -2.23 19.27 1.17
N LEU A 264 -2.02 19.70 2.42
CA LEU A 264 -3.11 20.03 3.33
C LEU A 264 -3.93 21.23 2.82
N ALA A 265 -3.26 22.30 2.38
CA ALA A 265 -3.91 23.46 1.79
C ALA A 265 -4.74 23.10 0.55
N LYS A 266 -4.22 22.21 -0.31
CA LYS A 266 -4.94 21.71 -1.48
C LYS A 266 -6.15 20.83 -1.13
N ARG A 267 -6.08 20.08 -0.01
CA ARG A 267 -7.23 19.30 0.50
C ARG A 267 -8.36 20.20 1.00
N SER A 268 -8.04 21.40 1.50
CA SER A 268 -9.03 22.37 1.97
C SER A 268 -9.70 23.16 0.85
N ASP A 269 -9.18 23.09 -0.38
CA ASP A 269 -9.82 23.66 -1.56
C ASP A 269 -11.09 22.86 -1.89
N GLU A 270 -12.25 23.52 -1.88
CA GLU A 270 -13.56 22.91 -2.11
C GLU A 270 -13.62 22.20 -3.48
N ARG A 271 -12.97 22.77 -4.50
CA ARG A 271 -12.88 22.18 -5.83
C ARG A 271 -12.07 20.87 -5.82
N VAL A 272 -10.97 20.81 -5.06
CA VAL A 272 -10.17 19.62 -4.88
C VAL A 272 -10.96 18.56 -4.13
N LYS A 273 -11.69 18.96 -3.09
CA LYS A 273 -12.56 18.07 -2.33
C LYS A 273 -13.65 17.48 -3.24
N GLN A 274 -14.36 18.32 -3.98
CA GLN A 274 -15.40 17.87 -4.92
C GLN A 274 -14.81 16.92 -5.99
N THR A 275 -13.65 17.26 -6.54
CA THR A 275 -12.97 16.41 -7.53
C THR A 275 -12.59 15.05 -6.93
N HIS A 276 -12.19 15.04 -5.67
CA HIS A 276 -11.89 13.79 -4.96
C HIS A 276 -13.15 12.93 -4.78
N GLU A 277 -14.26 13.55 -4.39
CA GLU A 277 -15.56 12.90 -4.28
C GLU A 277 -16.00 12.33 -5.64
N ASP A 278 -15.89 13.12 -6.70
CA ASP A 278 -16.21 12.70 -8.07
C ASP A 278 -15.36 11.51 -8.54
N VAL A 279 -14.08 11.49 -8.21
CA VAL A 279 -13.18 10.39 -8.54
C VAL A 279 -13.57 9.10 -7.79
N ILE A 280 -13.93 9.22 -6.51
CA ILE A 280 -14.35 8.08 -5.70
C ILE A 280 -15.68 7.53 -6.23
N GLU A 281 -16.66 8.41 -6.44
CA GLU A 281 -17.98 8.06 -6.95
C GLU A 281 -17.88 7.37 -8.31
N LEU A 282 -17.18 7.99 -9.26
CA LEU A 282 -17.00 7.42 -10.60
C LEU A 282 -16.26 6.09 -10.57
N SER A 283 -15.25 5.94 -9.71
CA SER A 283 -14.54 4.67 -9.54
C SER A 283 -15.44 3.55 -9.05
N LYS A 284 -16.31 3.86 -8.09
CA LYS A 284 -17.32 2.94 -7.57
C LYS A 284 -18.34 2.58 -8.65
N ASP A 285 -18.89 3.59 -9.30
CA ASP A 285 -19.96 3.39 -10.28
C ASP A 285 -19.49 2.63 -11.52
N LEU A 286 -18.23 2.81 -11.94
CA LEU A 286 -17.59 2.00 -12.98
C LEU A 286 -17.53 0.52 -12.58
N ASN A 287 -17.08 0.25 -11.37
CA ASN A 287 -17.01 -1.11 -10.84
C ASN A 287 -18.39 -1.73 -10.74
N ASP A 288 -19.33 -1.05 -10.09
CA ASP A 288 -20.69 -1.52 -9.88
C ASP A 288 -21.40 -1.82 -11.22
N TYR A 289 -21.26 -0.93 -12.20
CA TYR A 289 -21.86 -1.12 -13.53
C TYR A 289 -21.27 -2.34 -14.25
N VAL A 290 -19.95 -2.46 -14.30
CA VAL A 290 -19.28 -3.57 -14.98
C VAL A 290 -19.69 -4.91 -14.36
N PHE A 291 -19.65 -5.05 -13.05
CA PHE A 291 -20.00 -6.30 -12.41
C PHE A 291 -21.51 -6.57 -12.40
N LYS A 292 -22.36 -5.55 -12.43
CA LYS A 292 -23.78 -5.71 -12.68
C LYS A 292 -24.03 -6.36 -14.06
N VAL A 293 -23.45 -5.81 -15.11
CA VAL A 293 -23.57 -6.35 -16.47
C VAL A 293 -23.03 -7.77 -16.57
N LEU A 294 -21.84 -8.05 -15.99
CA LEU A 294 -21.28 -9.40 -15.99
C LEU A 294 -22.19 -10.41 -15.25
N LYS A 295 -22.76 -10.02 -14.11
CA LYS A 295 -23.71 -10.86 -13.36
C LYS A 295 -24.97 -11.15 -14.15
N GLU A 296 -25.49 -10.16 -14.88
CA GLU A 296 -26.66 -10.33 -15.75
C GLU A 296 -26.38 -11.24 -16.95
N LYS A 297 -25.17 -11.15 -17.53
CA LYS A 297 -24.81 -11.90 -18.76
C LYS A 297 -24.31 -13.31 -18.48
N TYR A 298 -23.54 -13.51 -17.43
CA TYR A 298 -22.93 -14.82 -17.12
C TYR A 298 -23.63 -15.55 -15.96
N GLY A 299 -24.40 -14.85 -15.13
CA GLY A 299 -25.09 -15.42 -13.98
C GLY A 299 -24.27 -15.39 -12.68
N THR A 300 -24.99 -15.59 -11.57
CA THR A 300 -24.45 -15.54 -10.21
C THR A 300 -24.34 -16.89 -9.51
N SER A 301 -24.66 -17.98 -10.19
CA SER A 301 -24.50 -19.35 -9.69
C SER A 301 -23.03 -19.71 -9.48
N GLU A 302 -22.76 -20.78 -8.78
CA GLU A 302 -21.40 -21.31 -8.66
C GLU A 302 -20.98 -22.02 -9.94
N GLY A 303 -19.78 -21.69 -10.42
CA GLY A 303 -19.16 -22.32 -11.56
C GLY A 303 -18.37 -23.60 -11.17
N LYS A 304 -17.71 -24.20 -12.15
CA LYS A 304 -16.97 -25.47 -11.96
C LYS A 304 -15.78 -25.34 -10.99
N SER A 305 -15.24 -24.15 -10.81
CA SER A 305 -14.12 -23.87 -9.90
C SER A 305 -14.56 -23.52 -8.46
N GLY A 306 -15.88 -23.52 -8.17
CA GLY A 306 -16.43 -23.03 -6.90
C GLY A 306 -16.49 -21.50 -6.79
N GLN A 307 -16.11 -20.78 -7.85
CA GLN A 307 -16.30 -19.33 -7.95
C GLN A 307 -17.61 -19.02 -8.66
N LYS A 308 -18.12 -17.78 -8.52
CA LYS A 308 -19.32 -17.36 -9.27
C LYS A 308 -19.03 -17.33 -10.78
N VAL A 309 -20.00 -17.76 -11.59
CA VAL A 309 -19.84 -17.88 -13.05
C VAL A 309 -19.43 -16.56 -13.70
N PHE A 310 -20.04 -15.44 -13.29
CA PHE A 310 -19.65 -14.12 -13.81
C PHE A 310 -18.18 -13.79 -13.53
N TRP A 311 -17.63 -14.25 -12.41
CA TRP A 311 -16.23 -14.04 -12.05
C TRP A 311 -15.31 -14.98 -12.81
N GLU A 312 -15.74 -16.25 -12.96
CA GLU A 312 -14.97 -17.27 -13.65
C GLU A 312 -14.84 -16.98 -15.15
N GLN A 313 -15.95 -16.62 -15.82
CA GLN A 313 -16.02 -16.42 -17.27
C GLN A 313 -15.85 -14.95 -17.69
N GLY A 314 -16.39 -14.01 -16.92
CA GLY A 314 -16.34 -12.59 -17.23
C GLY A 314 -15.00 -11.91 -16.93
N VAL A 315 -14.15 -12.52 -16.08
CA VAL A 315 -12.80 -12.02 -15.77
C VAL A 315 -11.78 -13.06 -16.20
N GLU A 316 -11.21 -12.92 -17.40
CA GLU A 316 -10.26 -13.90 -17.95
C GLU A 316 -8.89 -13.80 -17.27
N SER A 317 -8.48 -12.60 -16.84
CA SER A 317 -7.15 -12.33 -16.29
C SER A 317 -6.96 -12.91 -14.89
N GLN A 318 -6.07 -13.91 -14.78
CA GLN A 318 -5.69 -14.47 -13.48
C GLN A 318 -5.00 -13.46 -12.57
N LYS A 319 -4.28 -12.50 -13.16
CA LYS A 319 -3.65 -11.42 -12.41
C LYS A 319 -4.69 -10.56 -11.70
N ILE A 320 -5.75 -10.13 -12.40
CA ILE A 320 -6.85 -9.35 -11.80
C ILE A 320 -7.49 -10.13 -10.65
N LYS A 321 -7.75 -11.44 -10.86
CA LYS A 321 -8.32 -12.30 -9.82
C LYS A 321 -7.44 -12.37 -8.57
N GLN A 322 -6.14 -12.57 -8.75
CA GLN A 322 -5.18 -12.66 -7.65
C GLN A 322 -5.02 -11.32 -6.91
N ASP A 323 -4.91 -10.22 -7.64
CA ASP A 323 -4.76 -8.89 -7.05
C ASP A 323 -6.01 -8.49 -6.26
N ALA A 324 -7.20 -8.72 -6.81
CA ALA A 324 -8.46 -8.46 -6.12
C ALA A 324 -8.63 -9.35 -4.87
N TYR A 325 -8.29 -10.63 -4.96
CA TYR A 325 -8.32 -11.53 -3.81
C TYR A 325 -7.35 -11.12 -2.71
N SER A 326 -6.14 -10.74 -3.08
CA SER A 326 -5.14 -10.26 -2.11
C SER A 326 -5.61 -9.01 -1.37
N LYS A 327 -6.20 -8.04 -2.08
CA LYS A 327 -6.77 -6.82 -1.48
C LYS A 327 -7.96 -7.14 -0.59
N MET A 328 -8.84 -8.04 -1.01
CA MET A 328 -9.98 -8.49 -0.21
C MET A 328 -9.51 -9.08 1.14
N LEU A 329 -8.49 -9.94 1.12
CA LEU A 329 -7.93 -10.51 2.35
C LEU A 329 -7.30 -9.44 3.24
N GLN A 330 -6.61 -8.44 2.66
CA GLN A 330 -6.01 -7.33 3.41
C GLN A 330 -7.07 -6.46 4.11
N ASP A 331 -8.24 -6.31 3.52
CA ASP A 331 -9.37 -5.56 4.11
C ASP A 331 -10.27 -6.43 5.02
N GLY A 332 -9.85 -7.64 5.34
CA GLY A 332 -10.61 -8.56 6.19
C GLY A 332 -11.90 -9.08 5.55
N SER A 333 -11.95 -9.13 4.23
CA SER A 333 -13.08 -9.66 3.44
C SER A 333 -14.41 -8.93 3.70
N LYS A 334 -14.36 -7.62 3.96
CA LYS A 334 -15.54 -6.79 4.22
C LYS A 334 -16.44 -6.60 3.00
N HIS A 335 -15.87 -6.71 1.80
CA HIS A 335 -16.58 -6.57 0.53
C HIS A 335 -16.31 -7.78 -0.35
N PRO A 336 -17.18 -8.08 -1.33
CA PRO A 336 -16.95 -9.15 -2.29
C PRO A 336 -15.71 -8.85 -3.15
N GLN A 337 -15.08 -9.89 -3.66
CA GLN A 337 -13.79 -9.80 -4.36
C GLN A 337 -13.80 -8.82 -5.54
N GLU A 338 -14.91 -8.74 -6.27
CA GLU A 338 -15.07 -7.82 -7.39
C GLU A 338 -14.95 -6.34 -7.00
N ALA A 339 -15.28 -5.98 -5.78
CA ALA A 339 -15.16 -4.60 -5.30
C ALA A 339 -13.70 -4.09 -5.20
N TYR A 340 -12.73 -5.00 -5.28
CA TYR A 340 -11.29 -4.68 -5.20
C TYR A 340 -10.59 -4.62 -6.56
N VAL A 341 -11.34 -4.74 -7.66
CA VAL A 341 -10.79 -4.57 -9.00
C VAL A 341 -10.51 -3.10 -9.25
N ASP A 342 -9.28 -2.79 -9.65
CA ASP A 342 -8.88 -1.41 -9.96
C ASP A 342 -9.31 -0.97 -11.35
N ILE A 343 -9.13 0.31 -11.67
CA ILE A 343 -9.58 0.90 -12.94
C ILE A 343 -8.88 0.29 -14.15
N LEU A 344 -7.62 -0.11 -14.03
CA LEU A 344 -6.92 -0.78 -15.12
C LEU A 344 -7.44 -2.21 -15.30
N GLY A 345 -7.80 -2.88 -14.21
CA GLY A 345 -8.51 -4.15 -14.25
C GLY A 345 -9.89 -4.02 -14.91
N ILE A 346 -10.65 -2.98 -14.57
CA ILE A 346 -11.92 -2.66 -15.26
C ILE A 346 -11.68 -2.46 -16.77
N LYS A 347 -10.67 -1.66 -17.15
CA LYS A 347 -10.30 -1.46 -18.55
C LYS A 347 -10.02 -2.79 -19.25
N GLU A 348 -9.23 -3.68 -18.63
CA GLU A 348 -8.91 -5.00 -19.19
C GLU A 348 -10.17 -5.86 -19.35
N ILE A 349 -11.02 -5.93 -18.32
CA ILE A 349 -12.27 -6.69 -18.33
C ILE A 349 -13.21 -6.22 -19.46
N VAL A 350 -13.47 -4.92 -19.58
CA VAL A 350 -14.41 -4.42 -20.61
C VAL A 350 -13.87 -4.58 -22.02
N THR A 351 -12.53 -4.59 -22.20
CA THR A 351 -11.90 -4.76 -23.52
C THR A 351 -11.69 -6.20 -23.94
N GLN A 352 -11.94 -7.18 -23.08
CA GLN A 352 -11.90 -8.60 -23.46
C GLN A 352 -12.79 -8.87 -24.68
N LYS A 353 -12.35 -9.75 -25.54
CA LYS A 353 -13.11 -10.07 -26.78
C LYS A 353 -14.49 -10.63 -26.47
N SER A 354 -14.60 -11.40 -25.40
CA SER A 354 -15.85 -11.98 -24.88
C SER A 354 -16.81 -10.93 -24.31
N ASN A 355 -16.31 -9.80 -23.82
CA ASN A 355 -17.09 -8.84 -23.07
C ASN A 355 -17.41 -7.54 -23.84
N TRP A 356 -16.57 -7.14 -24.80
CA TRP A 356 -16.65 -5.81 -25.41
C TRP A 356 -18.03 -5.44 -25.93
N HIS A 357 -18.72 -6.36 -26.57
CA HIS A 357 -20.06 -6.13 -27.12
C HIS A 357 -21.14 -5.85 -26.05
N PHE A 358 -20.86 -6.13 -24.77
CA PHE A 358 -21.75 -5.74 -23.66
C PHE A 358 -21.47 -4.32 -23.16
N PHE A 359 -20.30 -3.79 -23.46
CA PHE A 359 -19.80 -2.55 -22.85
C PHE A 359 -19.58 -1.42 -23.85
N GLU A 360 -19.53 -1.70 -25.16
CA GLU A 360 -19.14 -0.71 -26.15
C GLU A 360 -20.04 0.54 -26.17
N ASP A 361 -21.33 0.40 -25.95
CA ASP A 361 -22.26 1.54 -25.95
C ASP A 361 -21.98 2.54 -24.80
N VAL A 362 -21.48 2.03 -23.66
CA VAL A 362 -21.22 2.85 -22.48
C VAL A 362 -19.76 3.30 -22.41
N PHE A 363 -18.83 2.44 -22.73
CA PHE A 363 -17.39 2.73 -22.56
C PHE A 363 -16.73 3.34 -23.80
N ASN A 364 -17.40 3.37 -24.95
CA ASN A 364 -16.89 4.01 -26.16
C ASN A 364 -16.96 5.54 -26.04
N ILE A 365 -16.03 6.12 -25.26
CA ILE A 365 -15.90 7.57 -25.11
C ILE A 365 -14.58 8.01 -25.79
N PRO A 366 -14.62 8.42 -27.08
CA PRO A 366 -13.44 8.76 -27.83
C PRO A 366 -12.78 10.04 -27.31
N MET A 367 -11.46 10.01 -27.15
CA MET A 367 -10.66 11.18 -26.77
C MET A 367 -10.11 11.90 -28.00
N LYS A 368 -10.08 13.23 -27.96
CA LYS A 368 -9.53 14.04 -29.07
C LYS A 368 -8.03 13.71 -29.26
N GLY A 369 -7.64 13.44 -30.51
CA GLY A 369 -6.24 13.29 -30.91
C GLY A 369 -5.67 11.86 -30.85
N GLU A 370 -6.43 10.87 -30.39
CA GLU A 370 -5.95 9.48 -30.35
C GLU A 370 -6.34 8.68 -31.61
N PRO A 371 -5.52 7.67 -32.01
CA PRO A 371 -5.82 6.83 -33.17
C PRO A 371 -7.09 6.01 -32.98
N LYS A 372 -7.82 5.74 -34.05
CA LYS A 372 -9.05 4.95 -34.02
C LYS A 372 -8.81 3.51 -33.58
N GLY A 373 -9.74 2.94 -32.85
CA GLY A 373 -9.76 1.54 -32.45
C GLY A 373 -10.24 1.30 -31.04
N LYS A 374 -10.42 0.05 -30.65
CA LYS A 374 -10.92 -0.37 -29.33
C LYS A 374 -10.11 0.23 -28.17
N ALA A 375 -8.78 0.25 -28.29
CA ALA A 375 -7.89 0.84 -27.29
C ALA A 375 -8.13 2.37 -27.14
N HIS A 376 -8.42 3.05 -28.23
CA HIS A 376 -8.78 4.47 -28.26
C HIS A 376 -10.08 4.77 -27.48
N TYR A 377 -11.10 3.95 -27.69
CA TYR A 377 -12.42 4.19 -27.10
C TYR A 377 -12.46 4.04 -25.57
N VAL A 378 -11.50 3.32 -25.00
CA VAL A 378 -11.34 3.13 -23.53
C VAL A 378 -10.05 3.76 -22.99
N GLY A 379 -9.35 4.56 -23.80
CA GLY A 379 -8.11 5.25 -23.42
C GLY A 379 -8.32 6.15 -22.19
N TRP A 380 -9.50 6.77 -22.08
CA TRP A 380 -9.88 7.60 -20.96
C TRP A 380 -9.80 6.91 -19.60
N LEU A 381 -9.97 5.58 -19.51
CA LEU A 381 -9.81 4.84 -18.25
C LEU A 381 -8.36 4.87 -17.75
N ALA A 382 -7.38 4.87 -18.64
CA ALA A 382 -5.98 5.01 -18.26
C ALA A 382 -5.70 6.42 -17.71
N LYS A 383 -6.17 7.47 -18.41
CA LYS A 383 -6.05 8.86 -17.94
C LYS A 383 -6.83 9.09 -16.65
N PHE A 384 -8.02 8.52 -16.51
CA PHE A 384 -8.78 8.56 -15.26
C PHE A 384 -8.01 7.89 -14.11
N ASN A 385 -7.37 6.75 -14.35
CA ASN A 385 -6.54 6.09 -13.35
C ASN A 385 -5.32 6.92 -12.94
N GLU A 386 -4.71 7.69 -13.85
CA GLU A 386 -3.63 8.63 -13.54
C GLU A 386 -4.14 9.74 -12.62
N ILE A 387 -5.27 10.35 -12.95
CA ILE A 387 -5.89 11.42 -12.15
C ILE A 387 -6.30 10.90 -10.76
N ARG A 388 -6.89 9.71 -10.68
CA ARG A 388 -7.26 9.05 -9.41
C ARG A 388 -6.05 8.85 -8.51
N ARG A 389 -4.86 8.72 -9.06
CA ARG A 389 -3.61 8.50 -8.33
C ARG A 389 -2.94 9.79 -7.86
N ILE A 390 -3.39 10.96 -8.31
CA ILE A 390 -2.80 12.26 -7.92
C ILE A 390 -2.75 12.44 -6.40
N PRO A 391 -3.83 12.19 -5.63
CA PRO A 391 -3.79 12.27 -4.17
C PRO A 391 -2.90 11.20 -3.53
N ALA A 392 -2.61 10.14 -4.27
CA ALA A 392 -1.97 8.93 -3.77
C ALA A 392 -0.42 8.95 -3.83
N HIS A 393 0.21 9.89 -4.53
CA HIS A 393 1.66 9.94 -4.70
C HIS A 393 2.31 11.14 -4.00
N PRO A 394 3.04 10.92 -2.90
CA PRO A 394 3.58 12.01 -2.07
C PRO A 394 4.88 12.64 -2.57
N SER A 395 5.67 11.95 -3.36
CA SER A 395 6.97 12.43 -3.82
C SER A 395 6.90 12.87 -5.27
N GLY A 396 6.66 14.16 -5.51
CA GLY A 396 6.48 14.73 -6.84
C GLY A 396 5.02 14.72 -7.29
N ALA A 397 4.09 14.74 -6.36
CA ALA A 397 2.68 14.76 -6.67
C ALA A 397 2.33 16.01 -7.46
N ARG A 398 2.04 15.82 -8.71
CA ARG A 398 1.28 16.73 -9.54
C ARG A 398 -0.02 17.06 -8.79
N SER A 399 -0.33 18.34 -8.67
CA SER A 399 -1.67 18.80 -8.28
C SER A 399 -2.64 18.55 -9.42
N TYR A 400 -3.94 18.55 -9.13
CA TYR A 400 -4.94 18.64 -10.19
C TYR A 400 -4.70 19.92 -10.98
N GLU A 401 -4.68 19.77 -12.29
CA GLU A 401 -4.60 20.88 -13.24
C GLU A 401 -5.99 21.17 -13.84
N GLU A 402 -6.17 22.32 -14.46
CA GLU A 402 -7.44 22.67 -15.12
C GLU A 402 -7.88 21.59 -16.12
N ALA A 403 -6.94 21.03 -16.86
CA ALA A 403 -7.20 19.94 -17.81
C ALA A 403 -7.71 18.65 -17.14
N ASP A 404 -7.40 18.41 -15.88
CA ASP A 404 -7.89 17.25 -15.14
C ASP A 404 -9.35 17.46 -14.69
N TYR A 405 -9.67 18.66 -14.23
CA TYR A 405 -11.04 19.02 -13.85
C TYR A 405 -11.99 18.92 -15.05
N GLU A 406 -11.62 19.53 -16.18
CA GLU A 406 -12.41 19.48 -17.42
C GLU A 406 -12.54 18.05 -17.95
N PHE A 407 -11.48 17.26 -17.88
CA PHE A 407 -11.52 15.86 -18.27
C PHE A 407 -12.50 15.06 -17.39
N LEU A 408 -12.41 15.18 -16.05
CA LEU A 408 -13.30 14.46 -15.14
C LEU A 408 -14.76 14.86 -15.33
N LYS A 409 -15.04 16.15 -15.48
CA LYS A 409 -16.38 16.67 -15.76
C LYS A 409 -16.96 16.06 -17.05
N HIS A 410 -16.17 16.05 -18.13
CA HIS A 410 -16.57 15.48 -19.40
C HIS A 410 -16.82 13.97 -19.31
N ILE A 411 -15.87 13.21 -18.70
CA ILE A 411 -15.99 11.75 -18.60
C ILE A 411 -17.16 11.35 -17.68
N LYS A 412 -17.33 12.05 -16.56
CA LYS A 412 -18.46 11.82 -15.64
C LYS A 412 -19.78 12.01 -16.36
N PHE A 413 -19.93 13.12 -17.08
CA PHE A 413 -21.12 13.41 -17.88
C PHE A 413 -21.39 12.34 -18.95
N GLU A 414 -20.40 12.01 -19.78
CA GLU A 414 -20.56 11.05 -20.87
C GLU A 414 -20.84 9.63 -20.35
N PHE A 415 -20.13 9.20 -19.30
CA PHE A 415 -20.35 7.89 -18.69
C PHE A 415 -21.77 7.75 -18.14
N TYR A 416 -22.23 8.72 -17.34
CA TYR A 416 -23.57 8.64 -16.74
C TYR A 416 -24.67 8.74 -17.80
N ARG A 417 -24.53 9.60 -18.77
CA ARG A 417 -25.48 9.72 -19.88
C ARG A 417 -25.64 8.39 -20.62
N ARG A 418 -24.54 7.75 -20.97
CA ARG A 418 -24.53 6.47 -21.69
C ARG A 418 -25.00 5.31 -20.82
N ARG A 419 -24.55 5.25 -19.58
CA ARG A 419 -24.99 4.25 -18.61
C ARG A 419 -26.51 4.33 -18.39
N ASN A 420 -27.04 5.52 -18.17
CA ASN A 420 -28.47 5.72 -17.93
C ASN A 420 -29.28 5.31 -19.16
N ALA A 421 -28.84 5.66 -20.37
CA ALA A 421 -29.47 5.22 -21.62
C ALA A 421 -29.47 3.69 -21.72
N ALA A 422 -28.34 3.03 -21.46
CA ALA A 422 -28.23 1.57 -21.49
C ALA A 422 -29.10 0.86 -20.43
N LEU A 423 -29.35 1.51 -19.29
CA LEU A 423 -30.20 1.00 -18.21
C LEU A 423 -31.68 1.40 -18.36
N GLY A 424 -32.04 2.18 -19.38
CA GLY A 424 -33.41 2.71 -19.57
C GLY A 424 -33.85 3.72 -18.49
N ILE A 425 -32.89 4.34 -17.81
CA ILE A 425 -33.13 5.37 -16.79
C ILE A 425 -33.35 6.72 -17.53
N LYS A 426 -34.50 7.34 -17.36
CA LYS A 426 -34.78 8.66 -17.91
C LYS A 426 -33.92 9.71 -17.20
N ASP A 427 -33.30 10.59 -18.00
CA ASP A 427 -32.51 11.70 -17.49
C ASP A 427 -33.48 12.76 -16.90
N PRO A 428 -33.35 13.14 -15.62
CA PRO A 428 -34.24 14.09 -14.98
C PRO A 428 -34.16 15.53 -15.60
N GLU A 429 -33.11 15.82 -16.39
CA GLU A 429 -32.98 17.11 -17.09
C GLU A 429 -33.63 17.16 -18.48
N GLN A 430 -34.36 16.14 -18.92
CA GLN A 430 -35.07 16.11 -20.21
C GLN A 430 -36.59 16.22 -20.05
N GLU A 431 -37.08 16.77 -18.97
CA GLU A 431 -38.49 17.27 -18.98
C GLU A 431 -38.52 18.71 -19.52
N PRO A 432 -39.41 18.97 -20.50
CA PRO A 432 -39.45 20.23 -21.25
C PRO A 432 -39.91 21.44 -20.41
#